data_e92ce77a480e2577b2912d408140490e
#
_entry.id   e92ce77a480e2577b2912d408140490e
#
_cell.length_a   1.000
_cell.length_b   1.000
_cell.length_c   1.000
_cell.angle_alpha   90.00
_cell.angle_beta   90.00
_cell.angle_gamma   90.00
#
_symmetry.space_group_name_H-M   'P 1'
#
loop_
_entity.id
_entity.type
_entity.pdbx_description
1 polymer ?
#
loop_
_entity_poly.entity_id
_entity_poly.type
_entity_poly.pdbx_seq_one_letter_code
_entity_poly.pdbx_strand_id
1 'polypeptide(L)'
;VVRGGVICPGLSTGLRALGERCAQLPQVHLSSPKNAVGVDTESCMLSGSVLGTAVLLDGITARIEEELGRPATLVVTGGLAKYVTPLCRHPLVYDPELLLKGLALLYQLNAPAFESREGGAHHHKGAPHGGKRPHGQNNFRRRRNFRRERREETEAKAG
;
A
#
# COMPACT_ATOMS: atom_id res chain seq x y z
N VAL A 1 0.88 15.74 -14.28
CA VAL A 1 2.14 15.78 -13.48
C VAL A 1 1.80 15.45 -12.04
N VAL A 2 2.45 14.42 -11.44
CA VAL A 2 2.33 14.11 -10.01
C VAL A 2 3.01 15.22 -9.22
N ARG A 3 2.31 15.84 -8.29
CA ARG A 3 2.84 16.93 -7.45
C ARG A 3 3.40 16.45 -6.12
N GLY A 4 2.87 15.37 -5.57
CA GLY A 4 3.30 14.83 -4.29
C GLY A 4 2.23 13.92 -3.68
N GLY A 5 2.34 13.63 -2.38
CA GLY A 5 1.39 12.79 -1.69
C GLY A 5 1.56 12.82 -0.18
N VAL A 6 0.59 12.26 0.52
CA VAL A 6 0.59 12.07 1.97
C VAL A 6 0.53 10.57 2.26
N ILE A 7 1.32 10.11 3.21
CA ILE A 7 1.34 8.71 3.64
C ILE A 7 0.87 8.64 5.10
N CYS A 8 -0.21 7.90 5.33
CA CYS A 8 -0.77 7.68 6.67
C CYS A 8 -0.88 6.18 6.95
N PRO A 9 -0.93 5.77 8.23
CA PRO A 9 -1.22 4.40 8.58
C PRO A 9 -2.58 3.98 8.01
N GLY A 10 -2.61 2.86 7.30
CA GLY A 10 -3.86 2.32 6.76
C GLY A 10 -4.78 1.78 7.86
N LEU A 11 -6.08 1.71 7.57
CA LEU A 11 -7.14 1.31 8.51
C LEU A 11 -6.83 -0.01 9.24
N SER A 12 -6.53 -1.09 8.51
CA SER A 12 -6.20 -2.39 9.11
C SER A 12 -4.86 -2.36 9.86
N THR A 13 -3.90 -1.58 9.39
CA THR A 13 -2.58 -1.44 10.04
C THR A 13 -2.74 -0.73 11.39
N GLY A 14 -3.52 0.35 11.44
CA GLY A 14 -3.80 1.08 12.67
C GLY A 14 -4.55 0.22 13.69
N LEU A 15 -5.63 -0.43 13.28
CA LEU A 15 -6.45 -1.28 14.15
C LEU A 15 -5.63 -2.46 14.71
N ARG A 16 -4.85 -3.12 13.86
CA ARG A 16 -3.96 -4.21 14.28
C ARG A 16 -2.88 -3.73 15.25
N ALA A 17 -2.27 -2.59 14.98
CA ALA A 17 -1.24 -2.03 15.84
C ALA A 17 -1.75 -1.71 17.25
N LEU A 18 -3.00 -1.26 17.39
CA LEU A 18 -3.66 -1.07 18.69
C LEU A 18 -3.75 -2.40 19.46
N GLY A 19 -4.26 -3.46 18.85
CA GLY A 19 -4.39 -4.76 19.52
C GLY A 19 -3.05 -5.47 19.77
N GLU A 20 -2.01 -5.22 18.97
CA GLU A 20 -0.68 -5.85 19.15
C GLU A 20 0.21 -5.10 20.15
N ARG A 21 0.07 -3.77 20.24
CA ARG A 21 0.99 -2.94 21.04
C ARG A 21 0.41 -2.43 22.35
N CYS A 22 -0.90 -2.48 22.51
CA CYS A 22 -1.58 -2.06 23.73
C CYS A 22 -2.11 -3.29 24.47
N ALA A 23 -1.48 -3.67 25.56
CA ALA A 23 -1.75 -4.92 26.29
C ALA A 23 -3.21 -5.09 26.77
N GLN A 24 -3.96 -4.01 26.90
CA GLN A 24 -5.37 -4.02 27.36
C GLN A 24 -6.38 -3.94 26.21
N LEU A 25 -5.94 -3.80 24.96
CA LEU A 25 -6.84 -3.71 23.82
C LEU A 25 -6.98 -5.07 23.13
N PRO A 26 -8.22 -5.54 22.87
CA PRO A 26 -8.45 -6.80 22.19
C PRO A 26 -8.12 -6.71 20.70
N GLN A 27 -7.96 -7.87 20.08
CA GLN A 27 -7.99 -7.97 18.61
C GLN A 27 -9.42 -7.80 18.13
N VAL A 28 -9.66 -6.78 17.29
CA VAL A 28 -10.98 -6.42 16.80
C VAL A 28 -11.08 -6.64 15.30
N HIS A 29 -12.15 -7.27 14.85
CA HIS A 29 -12.45 -7.41 13.43
C HIS A 29 -13.03 -6.13 12.86
N LEU A 30 -12.55 -5.73 11.68
CA LEU A 30 -12.98 -4.53 11.02
C LEU A 30 -14.47 -4.59 10.65
N SER A 31 -15.23 -3.64 11.13
CA SER A 31 -16.64 -3.44 10.82
C SER A 31 -16.98 -1.94 10.86
N SER A 32 -18.14 -1.56 10.32
CA SER A 32 -18.57 -0.17 10.39
C SER A 32 -19.02 0.18 11.81
N PRO A 33 -18.58 1.32 12.37
CA PRO A 33 -19.04 1.77 13.68
C PRO A 33 -20.51 2.16 13.63
N LYS A 34 -21.26 1.80 14.67
CA LYS A 34 -22.68 2.19 14.80
C LYS A 34 -22.86 3.66 15.24
N ASN A 35 -21.96 4.12 16.09
CA ASN A 35 -21.99 5.47 16.67
C ASN A 35 -20.57 6.08 16.63
N ALA A 36 -20.50 7.40 16.65
CA ALA A 36 -19.24 8.13 16.75
C ALA A 36 -18.58 7.94 18.12
N VAL A 37 -19.39 7.86 19.18
CA VAL A 37 -18.91 7.59 20.53
C VAL A 37 -19.16 6.12 20.85
N GLY A 38 -18.09 5.34 21.03
CA GLY A 38 -18.17 3.95 21.48
C GLY A 38 -18.51 3.87 22.97
N VAL A 39 -19.20 2.80 23.36
CA VAL A 39 -19.62 2.54 24.75
C VAL A 39 -18.85 1.39 25.40
N ASP A 40 -18.04 0.68 24.61
CA ASP A 40 -17.14 -0.39 25.02
C ASP A 40 -15.83 -0.30 24.23
N THR A 41 -14.83 -1.07 24.64
CA THR A 41 -13.48 -1.01 24.04
C THR A 41 -13.51 -1.29 22.53
N GLU A 42 -14.27 -2.30 22.09
CA GLU A 42 -14.34 -2.66 20.68
C GLU A 42 -14.98 -1.57 19.84
N SER A 43 -16.13 -1.03 20.27
CA SER A 43 -16.81 0.06 19.58
C SER A 43 -16.00 1.35 19.57
N CYS A 44 -15.24 1.64 20.63
CA CYS A 44 -14.30 2.76 20.67
C CYS A 44 -13.17 2.60 19.65
N MET A 45 -12.59 1.41 19.56
CA MET A 45 -11.53 1.11 18.60
C MET A 45 -12.02 1.19 17.15
N LEU A 46 -13.21 0.66 16.87
CA LEU A 46 -13.84 0.73 15.55
C LEU A 46 -14.18 2.17 15.15
N SER A 47 -14.79 2.93 16.07
CA SER A 47 -15.09 4.32 15.80
C SER A 47 -13.83 5.13 15.55
N GLY A 48 -12.82 5.04 16.41
CA GLY A 48 -11.55 5.74 16.24
C GLY A 48 -10.84 5.36 14.95
N SER A 49 -10.85 4.09 14.58
CA SER A 49 -10.17 3.63 13.36
C SER A 49 -10.94 4.00 12.09
N VAL A 50 -12.23 3.67 12.01
CA VAL A 50 -13.00 3.81 10.77
C VAL A 50 -13.48 5.25 10.56
N LEU A 51 -14.16 5.82 11.54
CA LEU A 51 -14.60 7.22 11.48
C LEU A 51 -13.41 8.17 11.51
N GLY A 52 -12.38 7.86 12.31
CA GLY A 52 -11.13 8.63 12.32
C GLY A 52 -10.47 8.68 10.95
N THR A 53 -10.47 7.57 10.20
CA THR A 53 -9.95 7.54 8.82
C THR A 53 -10.81 8.38 7.88
N ALA A 54 -12.13 8.38 8.00
CA ALA A 54 -13.01 9.23 7.20
C ALA A 54 -12.73 10.71 7.45
N VAL A 55 -12.64 11.12 8.73
CA VAL A 55 -12.30 12.50 9.12
C VAL A 55 -10.90 12.90 8.65
N LEU A 56 -9.94 11.96 8.69
CA LEU A 56 -8.59 12.17 8.15
C LEU A 56 -8.65 12.47 6.65
N LEU A 57 -9.41 11.69 5.87
CA LEU A 57 -9.58 11.92 4.43
C LEU A 57 -10.21 13.28 4.15
N ASP A 58 -11.30 13.61 4.83
CA ASP A 58 -11.96 14.91 4.69
C ASP A 58 -10.99 16.07 5.02
N GLY A 59 -10.30 15.97 6.15
CA GLY A 59 -9.38 17.01 6.61
C GLY A 59 -8.14 17.18 5.70
N ILE A 60 -7.54 16.08 5.24
CA ILE A 60 -6.41 16.15 4.32
C ILE A 60 -6.85 16.69 2.97
N THR A 61 -8.00 16.28 2.45
CA THR A 61 -8.53 16.79 1.19
C THR A 61 -8.75 18.30 1.26
N ALA A 62 -9.38 18.80 2.32
CA ALA A 62 -9.57 20.23 2.53
C ALA A 62 -8.24 21.00 2.55
N ARG A 63 -7.21 20.48 3.23
CA ARG A 63 -5.87 21.08 3.27
C ARG A 63 -5.18 21.10 1.89
N ILE A 64 -5.35 20.04 1.11
CA ILE A 64 -4.82 19.97 -0.26
C ILE A 64 -5.53 20.99 -1.15
N GLU A 65 -6.84 21.14 -1.02
CA GLU A 65 -7.61 22.14 -1.78
C GLU A 65 -7.20 23.57 -1.43
N GLU A 66 -6.99 23.87 -0.14
CA GLU A 66 -6.43 25.15 0.31
C GLU A 66 -5.07 25.43 -0.35
N GLU A 67 -4.15 24.44 -0.37
CA GLU A 67 -2.83 24.57 -0.99
C GLU A 67 -2.91 24.74 -2.52
N LEU A 68 -3.84 24.03 -3.17
CA LEU A 68 -4.06 24.12 -4.61
C LEU A 68 -4.79 25.40 -5.05
N GLY A 69 -5.48 26.08 -4.13
CA GLY A 69 -6.33 27.24 -4.40
C GLY A 69 -7.57 26.92 -5.23
N ARG A 70 -7.98 25.64 -5.29
CA ARG A 70 -9.15 25.18 -6.06
C ARG A 70 -9.66 23.84 -5.55
N PRO A 71 -10.96 23.53 -5.77
CA PRO A 71 -11.51 22.21 -5.49
C PRO A 71 -10.78 21.10 -6.24
N ALA A 72 -10.70 19.92 -5.61
CA ALA A 72 -10.11 18.71 -6.17
C ALA A 72 -11.15 17.59 -6.27
N THR A 73 -11.03 16.72 -7.28
CA THR A 73 -11.83 15.51 -7.36
C THR A 73 -11.16 14.43 -6.49
N LEU A 74 -11.83 14.03 -5.42
CA LEU A 74 -11.38 12.95 -4.56
C LEU A 74 -11.79 11.61 -5.15
N VAL A 75 -10.83 10.80 -5.57
CA VAL A 75 -11.07 9.43 -6.03
C VAL A 75 -10.52 8.45 -5.00
N VAL A 76 -11.36 7.55 -4.50
CA VAL A 76 -11.01 6.56 -3.49
C VAL A 76 -11.04 5.17 -4.10
N THR A 77 -10.03 4.35 -3.82
CA THR A 77 -9.94 2.96 -4.30
C THR A 77 -9.44 2.04 -3.19
N GLY A 78 -9.57 0.73 -3.41
CA GLY A 78 -9.11 -0.31 -2.49
C GLY A 78 -10.24 -0.99 -1.71
N GLY A 79 -10.00 -2.24 -1.30
CA GLY A 79 -11.02 -3.12 -0.72
C GLY A 79 -11.59 -2.67 0.63
N LEU A 80 -10.84 -1.86 1.40
CA LEU A 80 -11.30 -1.33 2.69
C LEU A 80 -12.03 0.00 2.57
N ALA A 81 -12.01 0.66 1.43
CA ALA A 81 -12.67 1.93 1.18
C ALA A 81 -14.17 1.88 1.49
N LYS A 82 -14.82 0.74 1.24
CA LYS A 82 -16.26 0.51 1.52
C LYS A 82 -16.68 0.79 2.97
N TYR A 83 -15.75 0.69 3.94
CA TYR A 83 -16.04 0.98 5.34
C TYR A 83 -15.93 2.48 5.66
N VAL A 84 -15.14 3.21 4.90
CA VAL A 84 -14.76 4.60 5.16
C VAL A 84 -15.58 5.58 4.31
N THR A 85 -15.75 5.29 3.01
CA THR A 85 -16.40 6.20 2.06
C THR A 85 -17.82 6.64 2.47
N PRO A 86 -18.68 5.78 3.09
CA PRO A 86 -20.00 6.22 3.53
C PRO A 86 -19.98 7.23 4.69
N LEU A 87 -18.84 7.37 5.37
CA LEU A 87 -18.66 8.25 6.53
C LEU A 87 -17.94 9.55 6.18
N CYS A 88 -17.39 9.67 4.98
CA CYS A 88 -16.76 10.89 4.49
C CYS A 88 -17.83 11.96 4.21
N ARG A 89 -17.50 13.21 4.52
CA ARG A 89 -18.34 14.37 4.22
C ARG A 89 -17.96 15.04 2.90
N HIS A 90 -16.70 14.94 2.52
CA HIS A 90 -16.22 15.46 1.25
C HIS A 90 -16.79 14.63 0.09
N PRO A 91 -17.27 15.25 -0.99
CA PRO A 91 -17.70 14.55 -2.19
C PRO A 91 -16.57 13.69 -2.76
N LEU A 92 -16.86 12.43 -3.03
CA LEU A 92 -15.85 11.48 -3.53
C LEU A 92 -16.42 10.55 -4.59
N VAL A 93 -15.54 10.01 -5.42
CA VAL A 93 -15.83 8.94 -6.37
C VAL A 93 -15.14 7.67 -5.88
N TYR A 94 -15.92 6.63 -5.59
CA TYR A 94 -15.34 5.33 -5.24
C TYR A 94 -15.21 4.46 -6.50
N ASP A 95 -13.97 4.12 -6.86
CA ASP A 95 -13.65 3.22 -7.98
C ASP A 95 -12.84 2.03 -7.46
N PRO A 96 -13.48 0.87 -7.20
CA PRO A 96 -12.79 -0.32 -6.70
C PRO A 96 -11.83 -0.94 -7.73
N GLU A 97 -12.03 -0.66 -9.02
CA GLU A 97 -11.27 -1.23 -10.12
C GLU A 97 -10.16 -0.31 -10.66
N LEU A 98 -9.95 0.86 -10.05
CA LEU A 98 -9.01 1.87 -10.53
C LEU A 98 -7.61 1.29 -10.81
N LEU A 99 -7.11 0.41 -9.94
CA LEU A 99 -5.82 -0.25 -10.11
C LEU A 99 -5.81 -1.15 -11.35
N LEU A 100 -6.86 -1.95 -11.55
CA LEU A 100 -6.98 -2.86 -12.70
C LEU A 100 -7.12 -2.08 -14.01
N LYS A 101 -7.90 -1.00 -14.00
CA LYS A 101 -8.01 -0.08 -15.14
C LYS A 101 -6.65 0.54 -15.48
N GLY A 102 -5.90 0.97 -14.46
CA GLY A 102 -4.53 1.48 -14.65
C GLY A 102 -3.57 0.44 -15.24
N LEU A 103 -3.61 -0.80 -14.76
CA LEU A 103 -2.81 -1.90 -15.29
C LEU A 103 -3.17 -2.24 -16.74
N ALA A 104 -4.46 -2.29 -17.06
CA ALA A 104 -4.93 -2.53 -18.43
C ALA A 104 -4.44 -1.43 -19.39
N LEU A 105 -4.49 -0.16 -18.95
CA LEU A 105 -3.99 0.96 -19.72
C LEU A 105 -2.48 0.87 -19.94
N LEU A 106 -1.72 0.54 -18.90
CA LEU A 106 -0.27 0.34 -19.00
C LEU A 106 0.08 -0.81 -19.94
N TYR A 107 -0.67 -1.90 -19.89
CA TYR A 107 -0.49 -3.02 -20.82
C TYR A 107 -0.72 -2.57 -22.27
N GLN A 108 -1.83 -1.88 -22.56
CA GLN A 108 -2.13 -1.37 -23.91
C GLN A 108 -1.03 -0.44 -24.44
N LEU A 109 -0.51 0.45 -23.60
CA LEU A 109 0.56 1.37 -23.97
C LEU A 109 1.90 0.69 -24.27
N ASN A 110 2.14 -0.50 -23.68
CA ASN A 110 3.40 -1.23 -23.80
C ASN A 110 3.27 -2.52 -24.65
N ALA A 111 2.08 -2.91 -25.08
CA ALA A 111 1.85 -4.13 -25.86
C ALA A 111 2.79 -4.26 -27.08
N PRO A 112 3.02 -3.24 -27.91
CA PRO A 112 3.95 -3.34 -29.03
C PRO A 112 5.39 -3.67 -28.62
N ALA A 113 5.81 -3.27 -27.43
CA ALA A 113 7.15 -3.55 -26.89
C ALA A 113 7.27 -4.98 -26.36
N PHE A 114 6.17 -5.61 -25.93
CA PHE A 114 6.15 -7.02 -25.52
C PHE A 114 6.17 -7.95 -26.73
N GLU A 115 5.36 -7.69 -27.74
CA GLU A 115 5.29 -8.47 -28.97
C GLU A 115 6.63 -8.50 -29.72
N SER A 116 7.35 -7.40 -29.74
CA SER A 116 8.68 -7.34 -30.34
C SER A 116 9.76 -8.14 -29.57
N ARG A 117 9.55 -8.46 -28.30
CA ARG A 117 10.47 -9.29 -27.50
C ARG A 117 10.20 -10.79 -27.66
N GLU A 118 8.97 -11.21 -27.91
CA GLU A 118 8.63 -12.62 -28.13
C GLU A 118 9.00 -13.10 -29.55
N GLY A 119 8.98 -12.22 -30.54
CA GLY A 119 9.40 -12.54 -31.90
C GLY A 119 10.90 -12.82 -32.11
N GLY A 120 11.72 -12.52 -31.09
CA GLY A 120 13.19 -12.74 -31.14
C GLY A 120 13.70 -14.05 -30.51
N ALA A 121 12.83 -14.87 -29.91
CA ALA A 121 13.27 -15.98 -29.05
C ALA A 121 13.12 -17.40 -29.62
N HIS A 122 12.87 -17.57 -30.90
CA HIS A 122 12.79 -18.92 -31.52
C HIS A 122 13.80 -19.14 -32.63
N HIS A 123 15.08 -19.27 -32.29
CA HIS A 123 16.04 -20.10 -33.04
C HIS A 123 17.09 -20.70 -32.10
N HIS A 124 16.69 -21.59 -31.24
CA HIS A 124 17.61 -22.51 -30.61
C HIS A 124 17.75 -23.76 -31.52
N LYS A 125 18.76 -23.75 -32.40
CA LYS A 125 19.32 -24.98 -32.99
C LYS A 125 19.85 -25.84 -31.86
N GLY A 126 19.39 -27.08 -31.80
CA GLY A 126 19.77 -28.05 -30.78
C GLY A 126 21.29 -28.27 -30.77
N ALA A 127 21.83 -28.29 -29.57
CA ALA A 127 23.18 -28.79 -29.25
C ALA A 127 23.06 -29.99 -28.31
N PRO A 128 23.95 -31.00 -28.39
CA PRO A 128 23.71 -32.32 -27.79
C PRO A 128 24.01 -32.36 -26.30
N HIS A 129 23.29 -33.25 -25.62
CA HIS A 129 23.42 -33.64 -24.22
C HIS A 129 24.85 -34.05 -23.81
N GLY A 130 25.33 -33.53 -22.72
CA GLY A 130 26.48 -34.10 -21.99
C GLY A 130 27.12 -33.08 -21.05
N GLY A 131 26.77 -33.08 -19.76
CA GLY A 131 27.51 -32.30 -18.78
C GLY A 131 26.78 -32.20 -17.41
N LYS A 132 27.31 -32.95 -16.45
CA LYS A 132 26.82 -33.02 -15.04
C LYS A 132 26.83 -31.65 -14.39
N ARG A 133 25.70 -31.28 -13.73
CA ARG A 133 25.60 -30.08 -12.91
C ARG A 133 26.23 -30.29 -11.53
N PRO A 134 27.04 -29.39 -11.02
CA PRO A 134 27.40 -29.38 -9.61
C PRO A 134 26.33 -28.70 -8.79
N HIS A 135 26.10 -29.25 -7.61
CA HIS A 135 25.13 -28.90 -6.59
C HIS A 135 25.20 -27.44 -6.13
N GLY A 136 24.05 -26.85 -5.91
CA GLY A 136 23.87 -25.46 -5.55
C GLY A 136 24.46 -25.07 -4.19
N GLN A 137 25.00 -23.90 -4.10
CA GLN A 137 25.29 -23.20 -2.88
C GLN A 137 24.43 -21.94 -2.75
N ASN A 138 23.77 -21.92 -1.64
CA ASN A 138 22.80 -21.07 -1.03
C ASN A 138 23.09 -19.56 -1.14
N ASN A 139 22.18 -18.81 -1.74
CA ASN A 139 22.21 -17.36 -1.90
C ASN A 139 21.75 -16.60 -0.62
N PHE A 140 21.72 -17.26 0.56
CA PHE A 140 21.26 -16.66 1.81
C PHE A 140 22.31 -15.78 2.54
N ARG A 141 23.59 -15.84 2.13
CA ARG A 141 24.67 -15.07 2.81
C ARG A 141 24.78 -13.60 2.38
N ARG A 142 24.25 -13.20 1.23
CA ARG A 142 24.39 -11.81 0.73
C ARG A 142 23.53 -10.76 1.46
N ARG A 143 22.40 -11.17 2.11
CA ARG A 143 21.51 -10.22 2.79
C ARG A 143 21.95 -9.83 4.21
N ARG A 144 22.89 -10.55 4.83
CA ARG A 144 23.37 -10.24 6.19
C ARG A 144 24.47 -9.17 6.21
N ASN A 145 25.27 -9.04 5.17
CA ASN A 145 26.36 -8.06 5.13
C ASN A 145 25.87 -6.62 4.90
N PHE A 146 24.80 -6.43 4.10
CA PHE A 146 24.26 -5.10 3.83
C PHE A 146 23.63 -4.39 5.06
N ARG A 147 23.22 -5.15 6.10
CA ARG A 147 22.72 -4.58 7.36
C ARG A 147 23.83 -4.21 8.35
N ARG A 148 24.99 -4.82 8.23
CA ARG A 148 26.12 -4.57 9.12
C ARG A 148 26.86 -3.28 8.71
N GLU A 149 27.07 -3.07 7.42
CA GLU A 149 27.72 -1.87 6.89
C GLU A 149 26.95 -0.59 7.19
N ARG A 150 25.61 -0.60 7.12
CA ARG A 150 24.79 0.57 7.48
C ARG A 150 24.83 0.93 8.98
N ARG A 151 25.10 -0.02 9.85
CA ARG A 151 25.20 0.22 11.30
C ARG A 151 26.53 0.88 11.65
N GLU A 152 27.60 0.44 11.02
CA GLU A 152 28.94 0.99 11.21
C GLU A 152 29.09 2.42 10.67
N GLU A 153 28.39 2.74 9.55
CA GLU A 153 28.33 4.13 9.03
C GLU A 153 27.55 5.10 9.91
N THR A 154 26.56 4.61 10.66
CA THR A 154 25.74 5.46 11.53
C THR A 154 26.46 5.74 12.85
N GLU A 155 27.23 4.78 13.36
CA GLU A 155 28.04 4.94 14.59
C GLU A 155 29.29 5.81 14.36
N ALA A 156 29.87 5.79 13.16
CA ALA A 156 31.00 6.63 12.78
C ALA A 156 30.65 8.11 12.57
N LYS A 157 29.37 8.47 12.41
CA LYS A 157 28.90 9.86 12.26
C LYS A 157 28.38 10.50 13.55
N ALA A 158 28.32 9.73 14.63
CA ALA A 158 27.81 10.19 15.93
C ALA A 158 28.92 10.39 17.00
N GLY A 159 30.18 10.22 16.64
CA GLY A 159 31.35 10.59 17.43
C GLY A 159 32.09 11.72 16.72
#